data_e743d7fbda239af825b61048e384abcc
#
_entry.id   e743d7fbda239af825b61048e384abcc
#
_cell.length_a   1.000
_cell.length_b   1.000
_cell.length_c   1.000
_cell.angle_alpha   90.00
_cell.angle_beta   90.00
_cell.angle_gamma   90.00
#
_symmetry.space_group_name_H-M   'P 1'
#
loop_
_entity.id
_entity.type
_entity.pdbx_description
1 polymer ?
#
loop_
_entity_poly.entity_id
_entity_poly.type
_entity_poly.pdbx_seq_one_letter_code
_entity_poly.pdbx_strand_id
1 'polypeptide(L)'
;SKTKCAVCYINNIVNDNLVAEVKYRLNNINVDYVLSSGQLEQLIEDNGNYSVPELIATERPDRVAGYLLEGRVAIIVNGNPYVLIAPAIMLDFLSSPEDANLKYQYSNLLKFIRILALFLTLFLPALYIAITSFHQELIPTELLFAIVSSRESVPFPIIIELLIMEISFELIREGGLRIPSAIGPTI
;
A
#
# COMPACT_ATOMS: atom_id res chain seq x y z
N SER A 1 -22.71 11.86 21.11
CA SER A 1 -21.45 12.20 21.81
C SER A 1 -20.39 12.58 20.81
N LYS A 2 -19.76 13.73 21.00
CA LYS A 2 -18.69 14.18 20.09
C LYS A 2 -17.45 13.32 20.31
N THR A 3 -16.92 12.68 19.25
CA THR A 3 -15.63 11.97 19.27
C THR A 3 -14.51 13.00 19.45
N LYS A 4 -13.68 12.80 20.47
CA LYS A 4 -12.55 13.69 20.72
C LYS A 4 -11.38 13.28 19.83
N CYS A 5 -10.80 14.24 19.10
CA CYS A 5 -9.58 14.06 18.33
C CYS A 5 -8.50 15.02 18.85
N ALA A 6 -7.28 14.56 18.95
CA ALA A 6 -6.11 15.36 19.30
C ALA A 6 -5.19 15.48 18.09
N VAL A 7 -4.76 16.71 17.79
CA VAL A 7 -3.77 16.99 16.73
C VAL A 7 -2.44 17.26 17.39
N CYS A 8 -1.45 16.39 17.16
CA CYS A 8 -0.12 16.44 17.73
C CYS A 8 0.89 16.82 16.65
N TYR A 9 1.80 17.73 16.98
CA TYR A 9 2.88 18.17 16.10
C TYR A 9 4.01 18.77 16.93
N ILE A 10 5.21 18.85 16.35
CA ILE A 10 6.35 19.51 17.01
C ILE A 10 6.42 20.96 16.54
N ASN A 11 6.25 21.88 17.49
CA ASN A 11 6.38 23.30 17.21
C ASN A 11 7.79 23.60 16.69
N ASN A 12 7.95 24.55 15.80
CA ASN A 12 9.19 24.93 15.11
C ASN A 12 9.77 23.92 14.08
N ILE A 13 9.16 22.73 13.90
CA ILE A 13 9.56 21.77 12.87
C ILE A 13 8.45 21.64 11.82
N VAL A 14 7.19 21.61 12.26
CA VAL A 14 6.02 21.48 11.38
C VAL A 14 5.79 22.75 10.58
N ASN A 15 5.23 22.59 9.37
CA ASN A 15 4.71 23.70 8.59
C ASN A 15 3.34 24.14 9.16
N ASP A 16 3.23 25.39 9.59
CA ASP A 16 1.99 25.95 10.17
C ASP A 16 0.79 25.87 9.25
N ASN A 17 1.00 25.96 7.93
CA ASN A 17 -0.05 25.80 6.94
C ASN A 17 -0.63 24.38 6.94
N LEU A 18 0.23 23.36 7.12
CA LEU A 18 -0.21 21.99 7.23
C LEU A 18 -1.07 21.75 8.47
N VAL A 19 -0.66 22.32 9.60
CA VAL A 19 -1.44 22.25 10.85
C VAL A 19 -2.79 22.95 10.70
N ALA A 20 -2.80 24.10 10.05
CA ALA A 20 -4.03 24.86 9.80
C ALA A 20 -4.98 24.06 8.89
N GLU A 21 -4.45 23.46 7.83
CA GLU A 21 -5.22 22.62 6.89
C GLU A 21 -5.83 21.39 7.57
N VAL A 22 -5.03 20.64 8.33
CA VAL A 22 -5.52 19.47 9.10
C VAL A 22 -6.63 19.87 10.07
N LYS A 23 -6.45 20.97 10.79
CA LYS A 23 -7.48 21.50 11.71
C LYS A 23 -8.73 21.95 10.97
N TYR A 24 -8.57 22.60 9.83
CA TYR A 24 -9.70 23.04 8.99
C TYR A 24 -10.52 21.84 8.51
N ARG A 25 -9.88 20.81 7.98
CA ARG A 25 -10.56 19.58 7.53
C ARG A 25 -11.29 18.87 8.67
N LEU A 26 -10.63 18.70 9.83
CA LEU A 26 -11.26 18.10 11.00
C LEU A 26 -12.48 18.87 11.50
N ASN A 27 -12.44 20.21 11.46
CA ASN A 27 -13.56 21.04 11.90
C ASN A 27 -14.72 21.07 10.90
N ASN A 28 -14.47 20.79 9.64
CA ASN A 28 -15.49 20.78 8.58
C ASN A 28 -16.19 19.42 8.43
N ILE A 29 -15.79 18.41 9.20
CA ILE A 29 -16.48 17.13 9.19
C ILE A 29 -17.90 17.30 9.74
N ASN A 30 -18.89 16.98 8.89
CA ASN A 30 -20.30 17.02 9.26
C ASN A 30 -20.87 15.60 9.26
N VAL A 31 -20.56 14.84 10.30
CA VAL A 31 -21.07 13.48 10.52
C VAL A 31 -21.53 13.34 11.97
N ASP A 32 -22.51 12.48 12.20
CA ASP A 32 -23.07 12.28 13.54
C ASP A 32 -22.09 11.56 14.49
N TYR A 33 -21.23 10.70 13.95
CA TYR A 33 -20.21 9.96 14.69
C TYR A 33 -19.04 9.50 13.81
N VAL A 34 -17.90 9.28 14.42
CA VAL A 34 -16.72 8.65 13.82
C VAL A 34 -16.38 7.43 14.65
N LEU A 35 -16.48 6.23 14.05
CA LEU A 35 -16.26 4.95 14.74
C LEU A 35 -14.79 4.52 14.74
N SER A 36 -14.04 4.86 13.69
CA SER A 36 -12.68 4.40 13.51
C SER A 36 -11.78 5.46 12.88
N SER A 37 -10.47 5.30 13.05
CA SER A 37 -9.47 6.14 12.36
C SER A 37 -9.57 6.01 10.84
N GLY A 38 -9.86 4.82 10.30
CA GLY A 38 -10.04 4.62 8.86
C GLY A 38 -11.26 5.37 8.30
N GLN A 39 -12.36 5.47 9.07
CA GLN A 39 -13.47 6.32 8.67
C GLN A 39 -13.09 7.81 8.69
N LEU A 40 -12.31 8.23 9.71
CA LEU A 40 -11.81 9.60 9.77
C LEU A 40 -10.89 9.92 8.59
N GLU A 41 -10.00 9.00 8.22
CA GLU A 41 -9.12 9.09 7.06
C GLU A 41 -9.90 9.43 5.80
N GLN A 42 -10.92 8.63 5.47
CA GLN A 42 -11.78 8.84 4.30
C GLN A 42 -12.53 10.18 4.32
N LEU A 43 -12.83 10.72 5.50
CA LEU A 43 -13.54 11.99 5.65
C LEU A 43 -12.64 13.24 5.51
N ILE A 44 -11.33 13.08 5.70
CA ILE A 44 -10.37 14.20 5.65
C ILE A 44 -9.47 14.16 4.41
N GLU A 45 -9.49 13.08 3.62
CA GLU A 45 -8.82 12.99 2.32
C GLU A 45 -9.46 13.94 1.29
N ASP A 46 -8.63 14.47 0.37
CA ASP A 46 -9.10 15.38 -0.68
C ASP A 46 -10.02 14.68 -1.68
N ASN A 47 -9.69 13.44 -2.02
CA ASN A 47 -10.41 12.63 -2.99
C ASN A 47 -10.45 11.16 -2.56
N GLY A 48 -11.56 10.73 -2.00
CA GLY A 48 -11.79 9.32 -1.66
C GLY A 48 -11.77 8.33 -2.84
N ASN A 49 -11.55 8.83 -4.07
CA ASN A 49 -11.40 8.01 -5.27
C ASN A 49 -9.94 7.68 -5.60
N TYR A 50 -8.97 8.27 -4.89
CA TYR A 50 -7.57 7.90 -5.08
C TYR A 50 -7.26 6.55 -4.41
N SER A 51 -6.58 5.69 -5.16
CA SER A 51 -6.15 4.37 -4.65
C SER A 51 -4.97 4.45 -3.68
N VAL A 52 -4.28 5.59 -3.62
CA VAL A 52 -3.15 5.82 -2.71
C VAL A 52 -3.63 6.67 -1.54
N PRO A 53 -3.52 6.17 -0.29
CA PRO A 53 -3.92 6.91 0.89
C PRO A 53 -3.08 8.18 1.07
N GLU A 54 -3.70 9.27 1.50
CA GLU A 54 -3.03 10.54 1.82
C GLU A 54 -2.51 10.57 3.26
N LEU A 55 -2.89 9.57 4.05
CA LEU A 55 -2.53 9.43 5.46
C LEU A 55 -1.90 8.06 5.72
N ILE A 56 -1.09 7.97 6.78
CA ILE A 56 -0.51 6.72 7.26
C ILE A 56 -1.18 6.37 8.58
N ALA A 57 -1.78 5.19 8.67
CA ALA A 57 -2.28 4.65 9.94
C ALA A 57 -1.22 3.77 10.60
N THR A 58 -0.92 4.01 11.89
CA THR A 58 0.04 3.20 12.65
C THR A 58 -0.33 3.12 14.12
N GLU A 59 -0.09 1.96 14.74
CA GLU A 59 -0.22 1.74 16.18
C GLU A 59 1.13 1.95 16.91
N ARG A 60 2.22 2.10 16.17
CA ARG A 60 3.58 2.15 16.73
C ARG A 60 3.96 3.55 17.14
N PRO A 61 4.19 3.83 18.43
CA PRO A 61 4.55 5.16 18.92
C PRO A 61 5.94 5.62 18.47
N ASP A 62 6.90 4.71 18.26
CA ASP A 62 8.21 4.98 17.71
C ASP A 62 8.14 5.54 16.28
N ARG A 63 7.26 4.97 15.46
CA ARG A 63 7.00 5.45 14.09
C ARG A 63 6.35 6.82 14.08
N VAL A 64 5.35 7.03 14.97
CA VAL A 64 4.72 8.35 15.15
C VAL A 64 5.75 9.40 15.52
N ALA A 65 6.63 9.11 16.50
CA ALA A 65 7.67 10.03 16.91
C ALA A 65 8.63 10.38 15.76
N GLY A 66 9.03 9.39 14.96
CA GLY A 66 9.87 9.61 13.77
C GLY A 66 9.22 10.58 12.78
N TYR A 67 7.96 10.38 12.44
CA TYR A 67 7.24 11.28 11.51
C TYR A 67 7.03 12.69 12.09
N LEU A 68 6.79 12.82 13.39
CA LEU A 68 6.70 14.14 14.02
C LEU A 68 8.04 14.91 13.93
N LEU A 69 9.17 14.22 14.04
CA LEU A 69 10.51 14.82 13.86
C LEU A 69 10.77 15.23 12.39
N GLU A 70 10.07 14.61 11.44
CA GLU A 70 10.10 15.00 10.02
C GLU A 70 9.17 16.20 9.71
N GLY A 71 8.47 16.74 10.70
CA GLY A 71 7.56 17.88 10.54
C GLY A 71 6.17 17.49 10.09
N ARG A 72 5.76 16.24 10.25
CA ARG A 72 4.39 15.78 9.98
C ARG A 72 3.47 15.99 11.16
N VAL A 73 2.19 15.84 10.93
CA VAL A 73 1.11 16.01 11.91
C VAL A 73 0.50 14.65 12.23
N ALA A 74 0.33 14.36 13.52
CA ALA A 74 -0.34 13.15 13.99
C ALA A 74 -1.74 13.49 14.51
N ILE A 75 -2.73 12.68 14.14
CA ILE A 75 -4.12 12.78 14.56
C ILE A 75 -4.46 11.55 15.39
N ILE A 76 -4.81 11.76 16.64
CA ILE A 76 -5.18 10.71 17.59
C ILE A 76 -6.69 10.77 17.81
N VAL A 77 -7.36 9.66 17.62
CA VAL A 77 -8.82 9.53 17.78
C VAL A 77 -9.10 8.79 19.09
N ASN A 78 -9.96 9.35 19.93
CA ASN A 78 -10.30 8.71 21.19
C ASN A 78 -10.99 7.36 20.97
N GLY A 79 -10.50 6.34 21.67
CA GLY A 79 -11.04 4.99 21.57
C GLY A 79 -10.51 4.14 20.40
N ASN A 80 -9.52 4.67 19.64
CA ASN A 80 -8.88 3.93 18.56
C ASN A 80 -7.36 3.84 18.80
N PRO A 81 -6.74 2.65 18.63
CA PRO A 81 -5.30 2.48 18.81
C PRO A 81 -4.48 3.08 17.66
N TYR A 82 -5.07 3.26 16.48
CA TYR A 82 -4.36 3.80 15.31
C TYR A 82 -4.24 5.32 15.38
N VAL A 83 -3.02 5.79 15.12
CA VAL A 83 -2.70 7.20 14.92
C VAL A 83 -2.59 7.45 13.42
N LEU A 84 -3.26 8.49 12.92
CA LEU A 84 -3.16 8.92 11.54
C LEU A 84 -2.06 9.99 11.41
N ILE A 85 -1.20 9.85 10.42
CA ILE A 85 -0.09 10.76 10.13
C ILE A 85 -0.32 11.43 8.79
N ALA A 86 -0.25 12.74 8.75
CA ALA A 86 -0.38 13.55 7.54
C ALA A 86 0.88 14.42 7.29
N PRO A 87 1.26 14.62 6.03
CA PRO A 87 0.85 13.91 4.83
C PRO A 87 1.59 12.59 4.66
N ALA A 88 1.00 11.63 3.94
CA ALA A 88 1.68 10.44 3.48
C ALA A 88 2.34 10.68 2.11
N ILE A 89 3.48 10.06 1.87
CA ILE A 89 4.11 9.99 0.55
C ILE A 89 4.24 8.54 0.12
N MET A 90 4.25 8.27 -1.17
CA MET A 90 4.29 6.90 -1.70
C MET A 90 5.48 6.08 -1.16
N LEU A 91 6.62 6.72 -0.92
CA LEU A 91 7.81 6.06 -0.37
C LEU A 91 7.62 5.57 1.07
N ASP A 92 6.71 6.13 1.82
CA ASP A 92 6.41 5.69 3.19
C ASP A 92 5.81 4.29 3.23
N PHE A 93 5.04 3.93 2.20
CA PHE A 93 4.43 2.60 2.05
C PHE A 93 5.46 1.53 1.64
N LEU A 94 6.61 1.96 1.09
CA LEU A 94 7.73 1.08 0.76
C LEU A 94 8.74 0.93 1.90
N SER A 95 8.60 1.70 2.97
CA SER A 95 9.47 1.63 4.15
C SER A 95 8.82 0.79 5.25
N SER A 96 9.59 -0.13 5.84
CA SER A 96 9.17 -0.86 7.04
C SER A 96 9.66 -0.15 8.31
N PRO A 97 8.86 -0.19 9.40
CA PRO A 97 9.30 0.32 10.70
C PRO A 97 10.59 -0.33 11.21
N GLU A 98 10.82 -1.60 10.85
CA GLU A 98 12.03 -2.33 11.22
C GLU A 98 13.29 -1.75 10.57
N ASP A 99 13.17 -1.07 9.42
CA ASP A 99 14.30 -0.46 8.71
C ASP A 99 15.01 0.60 9.57
N ALA A 100 14.27 1.27 10.48
CA ALA A 100 14.84 2.25 11.40
C ALA A 100 15.78 1.64 12.46
N ASN A 101 15.60 0.34 12.75
CA ASN A 101 16.42 -0.38 13.74
C ASN A 101 17.66 -1.04 13.12
N LEU A 102 17.79 -0.98 11.78
CA LEU A 102 18.91 -1.56 11.05
C LEU A 102 20.01 -0.53 10.82
N LYS A 103 21.25 -1.02 10.60
CA LYS A 103 22.33 -0.17 10.14
C LYS A 103 21.95 0.48 8.81
N TYR A 104 22.30 1.75 8.63
CA TYR A 104 21.96 2.57 7.47
C TYR A 104 22.17 1.87 6.11
N GLN A 105 23.27 1.14 5.95
CA GLN A 105 23.57 0.42 4.70
C GLN A 105 22.55 -0.68 4.40
N TYR A 106 22.15 -1.46 5.42
CA TYR A 106 21.14 -2.52 5.27
C TYR A 106 19.75 -1.95 5.04
N SER A 107 19.37 -0.90 5.74
CA SER A 107 18.10 -0.22 5.57
C SER A 107 17.94 0.29 4.13
N ASN A 108 18.96 0.94 3.58
CA ASN A 108 18.94 1.44 2.21
C ASN A 108 18.90 0.30 1.17
N LEU A 109 19.64 -0.79 1.41
CA LEU A 109 19.61 -1.97 0.54
C LEU A 109 18.19 -2.58 0.49
N LEU A 110 17.53 -2.73 1.65
CA LEU A 110 16.17 -3.26 1.72
C LEU A 110 15.16 -2.36 1.01
N LYS A 111 15.27 -1.04 1.16
CA LYS A 111 14.42 -0.08 0.42
C LYS A 111 14.63 -0.23 -1.09
N PHE A 112 15.87 -0.31 -1.54
CA PHE A 112 16.18 -0.52 -2.95
C PHE A 112 15.59 -1.83 -3.49
N ILE A 113 15.73 -2.94 -2.74
CA ILE A 113 15.15 -4.24 -3.12
C ILE A 113 13.63 -4.16 -3.23
N ARG A 114 12.94 -3.45 -2.31
CA ARG A 114 11.48 -3.27 -2.38
C ARG A 114 11.05 -2.47 -3.60
N ILE A 115 11.76 -1.39 -3.92
CA ILE A 115 11.50 -0.60 -5.13
C ILE A 115 11.71 -1.47 -6.38
N LEU A 116 12.81 -2.22 -6.44
CA LEU A 116 13.10 -3.13 -7.53
C LEU A 116 12.02 -4.22 -7.66
N ALA A 117 11.59 -4.81 -6.55
CA ALA A 117 10.52 -5.81 -6.52
C ALA A 117 9.20 -5.25 -7.05
N LEU A 118 8.85 -4.01 -6.68
CA LEU A 118 7.67 -3.33 -7.19
C LEU A 118 7.74 -3.15 -8.72
N PHE A 119 8.88 -2.69 -9.24
CA PHE A 119 9.08 -2.59 -10.69
C PHE A 119 8.98 -3.95 -11.38
N LEU A 120 9.63 -4.98 -10.85
CA LEU A 120 9.56 -6.32 -11.43
C LEU A 120 8.13 -6.85 -11.42
N THR A 121 7.38 -6.66 -10.34
CA THR A 121 5.99 -7.11 -10.24
C THR A 121 5.10 -6.46 -11.30
N LEU A 122 5.30 -5.18 -11.59
CA LEU A 122 4.53 -4.46 -12.61
C LEU A 122 4.96 -4.80 -14.05
N PHE A 123 6.27 -4.86 -14.28
CA PHE A 123 6.79 -4.99 -15.65
C PHE A 123 6.93 -6.42 -16.14
N LEU A 124 7.13 -7.41 -15.25
CA LEU A 124 7.42 -8.78 -15.65
C LEU A 124 6.25 -9.45 -16.39
N PRO A 125 4.99 -9.33 -15.93
CA PRO A 125 3.83 -9.82 -16.69
C PRO A 125 3.68 -9.12 -18.05
N ALA A 126 3.87 -7.79 -18.08
CA ALA A 126 3.80 -7.02 -19.31
C ALA A 126 4.90 -7.42 -20.31
N LEU A 127 6.13 -7.63 -19.81
CA LEU A 127 7.26 -8.09 -20.60
C LEU A 127 7.00 -9.50 -21.17
N TYR A 128 6.45 -10.40 -20.37
CA TYR A 128 6.08 -11.73 -20.82
C TYR A 128 5.08 -11.68 -21.98
N ILE A 129 4.02 -10.87 -21.86
CA ILE A 129 3.05 -10.67 -22.95
C ILE A 129 3.73 -10.08 -24.18
N ALA A 130 4.56 -9.07 -24.01
CA ALA A 130 5.24 -8.39 -25.12
C ALA A 130 6.14 -9.36 -25.91
N ILE A 131 6.92 -10.17 -25.22
CA ILE A 131 7.84 -11.13 -25.86
C ILE A 131 7.05 -12.26 -26.51
N THR A 132 6.10 -12.85 -25.80
CA THR A 132 5.37 -14.03 -26.31
C THR A 132 4.38 -13.70 -27.42
N SER A 133 3.81 -12.48 -27.44
CA SER A 133 2.79 -12.10 -28.43
C SER A 133 3.35 -11.32 -29.61
N PHE A 134 4.39 -10.48 -29.39
CA PHE A 134 4.86 -9.54 -30.42
C PHE A 134 6.31 -9.76 -30.86
N HIS A 135 7.16 -10.35 -29.99
CA HIS A 135 8.59 -10.49 -30.24
C HIS A 135 9.06 -11.92 -30.00
N GLN A 136 8.40 -12.88 -30.64
CA GLN A 136 8.71 -14.32 -30.49
C GLN A 136 10.14 -14.68 -30.95
N GLU A 137 10.73 -13.83 -31.78
CA GLU A 137 12.10 -13.98 -32.28
C GLU A 137 13.16 -13.91 -31.17
N LEU A 138 12.81 -13.30 -30.02
CA LEU A 138 13.71 -13.20 -28.85
C LEU A 138 13.75 -14.47 -28.03
N ILE A 139 12.80 -15.40 -28.27
CA ILE A 139 12.67 -16.64 -27.51
C ILE A 139 13.47 -17.73 -28.24
N PRO A 140 14.32 -18.50 -27.54
CA PRO A 140 14.96 -19.69 -28.13
C PRO A 140 13.90 -20.63 -28.68
N THR A 141 14.16 -21.17 -29.87
CA THR A 141 13.18 -21.99 -30.62
C THR A 141 12.63 -23.17 -29.84
N GLU A 142 13.45 -23.84 -29.05
CA GLU A 142 13.03 -24.96 -28.19
C GLU A 142 12.01 -24.52 -27.13
N LEU A 143 12.25 -23.38 -26.49
CA LEU A 143 11.35 -22.81 -25.50
C LEU A 143 10.05 -22.31 -26.16
N LEU A 144 10.14 -21.70 -27.35
CA LEU A 144 8.96 -21.27 -28.10
C LEU A 144 8.04 -22.45 -28.45
N PHE A 145 8.61 -23.56 -28.93
CA PHE A 145 7.84 -24.79 -29.20
C PHE A 145 7.20 -25.36 -27.94
N ALA A 146 7.89 -25.35 -26.80
CA ALA A 146 7.33 -25.78 -25.52
C ALA A 146 6.15 -24.91 -25.09
N ILE A 147 6.26 -23.58 -25.23
CA ILE A 147 5.17 -22.64 -24.92
C ILE A 147 3.99 -22.86 -25.85
N VAL A 148 4.21 -22.95 -27.15
CA VAL A 148 3.14 -23.16 -28.14
C VAL A 148 2.43 -24.49 -27.89
N SER A 149 3.18 -25.56 -27.70
CA SER A 149 2.63 -26.90 -27.43
C SER A 149 1.80 -26.94 -26.14
N SER A 150 2.27 -26.30 -25.07
CA SER A 150 1.54 -26.27 -23.79
C SER A 150 0.22 -25.47 -23.88
N ARG A 151 0.09 -24.60 -24.89
CA ARG A 151 -1.06 -23.72 -25.08
C ARG A 151 -2.03 -24.19 -26.18
N GLU A 152 -1.73 -25.25 -26.88
CA GLU A 152 -2.54 -25.77 -28.00
C GLU A 152 -3.98 -26.06 -27.58
N SER A 153 -4.19 -26.42 -26.31
CA SER A 153 -5.52 -26.71 -25.74
C SER A 153 -6.21 -25.51 -25.11
N VAL A 154 -5.57 -24.34 -25.04
CA VAL A 154 -6.11 -23.15 -24.36
C VAL A 154 -6.85 -22.26 -25.37
N PRO A 155 -8.18 -22.05 -25.24
CA PRO A 155 -8.96 -21.31 -26.21
C PRO A 155 -8.87 -19.79 -26.11
N PHE A 156 -8.03 -19.26 -25.19
CA PHE A 156 -7.96 -17.82 -24.91
C PHE A 156 -6.64 -17.20 -25.37
N PRO A 157 -6.62 -15.93 -25.80
CA PRO A 157 -5.40 -15.16 -25.98
C PRO A 157 -4.61 -15.01 -24.67
N ILE A 158 -3.28 -14.90 -24.79
CA ILE A 158 -2.34 -14.79 -23.62
C ILE A 158 -2.76 -13.72 -22.61
N ILE A 159 -3.24 -12.57 -23.10
CA ILE A 159 -3.67 -11.44 -22.25
C ILE A 159 -4.84 -11.85 -21.36
N ILE A 160 -5.85 -12.52 -21.93
CA ILE A 160 -7.04 -12.94 -21.18
C ILE A 160 -6.68 -14.03 -20.18
N GLU A 161 -5.83 -14.97 -20.55
CA GLU A 161 -5.35 -16.03 -19.67
C GLU A 161 -4.62 -15.46 -18.45
N LEU A 162 -3.69 -14.51 -18.66
CA LEU A 162 -3.00 -13.83 -17.57
C LEU A 162 -3.96 -13.05 -16.67
N LEU A 163 -4.93 -12.34 -17.22
CA LEU A 163 -5.93 -11.62 -16.41
C LEU A 163 -6.76 -12.58 -15.56
N ILE A 164 -7.20 -13.71 -16.12
CA ILE A 164 -7.96 -14.73 -15.37
C ILE A 164 -7.08 -15.29 -14.24
N MET A 165 -5.80 -15.53 -14.52
CA MET A 165 -4.86 -16.07 -13.54
C MET A 165 -4.60 -15.07 -12.41
N GLU A 166 -4.36 -13.79 -12.72
CA GLU A 166 -4.19 -12.72 -11.73
C GLU A 166 -5.43 -12.55 -10.84
N ILE A 167 -6.61 -12.51 -11.44
CA ILE A 167 -7.87 -12.43 -10.69
C ILE A 167 -8.04 -13.67 -9.80
N SER A 168 -7.70 -14.86 -10.30
CA SER A 168 -7.80 -16.10 -9.53
C SER A 168 -6.86 -16.08 -8.32
N PHE A 169 -5.62 -15.64 -8.48
CA PHE A 169 -4.69 -15.50 -7.37
C PHE A 169 -5.16 -14.46 -6.35
N GLU A 170 -5.73 -13.33 -6.81
CA GLU A 170 -6.26 -12.32 -5.90
C GLU A 170 -7.45 -12.87 -5.10
N LEU A 171 -8.35 -13.64 -5.73
CA LEU A 171 -9.48 -14.28 -5.05
C LEU A 171 -8.99 -15.32 -4.02
N ILE A 172 -7.97 -16.12 -4.35
CA ILE A 172 -7.38 -17.08 -3.42
C ILE A 172 -6.73 -16.34 -2.24
N ARG A 173 -5.99 -15.26 -2.50
CA ARG A 173 -5.38 -14.45 -1.46
C ARG A 173 -6.43 -13.83 -0.54
N GLU A 174 -7.48 -13.24 -1.08
CA GLU A 174 -8.56 -12.64 -0.30
C GLU A 174 -9.33 -13.71 0.50
N GLY A 175 -9.58 -14.86 -0.09
CA GLY A 175 -10.17 -16.01 0.60
C GLY A 175 -9.29 -16.49 1.76
N GLY A 176 -7.97 -16.59 1.53
CA GLY A 176 -7.01 -17.01 2.55
C GLY A 176 -6.90 -16.08 3.76
N LEU A 177 -7.05 -14.77 3.55
CA LEU A 177 -7.07 -13.78 4.63
C LEU A 177 -8.31 -13.91 5.54
N ARG A 178 -9.43 -14.41 5.01
CA ARG A 178 -10.69 -14.56 5.76
C ARG A 178 -10.85 -15.92 6.46
N ILE A 179 -10.01 -16.90 6.13
CA ILE A 179 -10.04 -18.21 6.76
C ILE A 179 -9.34 -18.13 8.12
N PRO A 180 -10.00 -18.54 9.23
CA PRO A 180 -9.37 -18.60 10.55
C PRO A 180 -8.09 -19.47 10.51
N SER A 181 -7.03 -18.98 11.13
CA SER A 181 -5.70 -19.62 11.13
C SER A 181 -5.65 -21.09 11.59
N ALA A 182 -6.72 -21.57 12.26
CA ALA A 182 -6.87 -22.97 12.66
C ALA A 182 -7.03 -23.95 11.47
N ILE A 183 -7.42 -23.46 10.28
CA ILE A 183 -7.65 -24.29 9.08
C ILE A 183 -6.58 -24.01 7.99
N GLY A 184 -5.87 -22.88 8.09
CA GLY A 184 -4.92 -22.41 7.07
C GLY A 184 -3.66 -23.25 6.83
N PRO A 185 -3.11 -24.01 7.80
CA PRO A 185 -1.87 -24.79 7.57
C PRO A 185 -2.08 -26.11 6.82
N THR A 186 -3.30 -26.47 6.42
CA THR A 186 -3.62 -27.79 5.84
C THR A 186 -3.83 -27.76 4.31
N ILE A 187 -3.55 -26.62 3.65
CA ILE A 187 -3.68 -26.48 2.20
C ILE A 187 -2.33 -26.15 1.57
#